data_8eb0a72ec2a39ad606713df10b4237cc
#
_entry.id   8eb0a72ec2a39ad606713df10b4237cc
#
_cell.length_a   1.000
_cell.length_b   1.000
_cell.length_c   1.000
_cell.angle_alpha   90.00
_cell.angle_beta   90.00
_cell.angle_gamma   90.00
#
_symmetry.space_group_name_H-M   'P 1'
#
loop_
_entity.id
_entity.type
_entity.pdbx_description
1 polymer ?
#
loop_
_entity_poly.entity_id
_entity_poly.type
_entity_poly.pdbx_seq_one_letter_code
_entity_poly.pdbx_strand_id
1 'polypeptide(L)'
;GSDSRAGIDANELKTEHFGTVDGRRSDTVMILHVDNVLDTVSVLSVPRDLWLEIPDHGRNRLNAAYSYGADVLVRTIQESLGIPLNHYLEIDFVSFKEIVSALGGVDICFEYPSRDYKTALYVPTPGCYTLDKSQALAYARSRYFEVFKDGQWQIDGRADLSRIERQQ
;
A
#
# COMPACT_ATOMS: atom_id res chain seq x y z
N GLY A 1 4.41 -4.56 -1.45
CA GLY A 1 5.01 -3.22 -1.57
C GLY A 1 6.03 -2.96 -0.48
N SER A 2 7.19 -2.52 -0.88
CA SER A 2 8.29 -2.14 0.01
C SER A 2 8.23 -0.64 0.31
N ASP A 3 8.54 -0.23 1.53
CA ASP A 3 8.69 1.17 1.91
C ASP A 3 10.13 1.69 1.64
N SER A 4 10.86 1.02 0.75
CA SER A 4 12.19 1.44 0.30
C SER A 4 12.13 2.85 -0.31
N ARG A 5 13.04 3.71 0.14
CA ARG A 5 13.21 5.09 -0.32
C ARG A 5 14.47 5.27 -1.14
N ALA A 6 15.09 4.17 -1.54
CA ALA A 6 16.24 4.19 -2.42
C ALA A 6 15.87 4.87 -3.75
N GLY A 7 16.62 5.89 -4.15
CA GLY A 7 16.39 6.64 -5.38
C GLY A 7 15.40 7.82 -5.27
N ILE A 8 14.84 8.12 -4.09
CA ILE A 8 14.03 9.32 -3.89
C ILE A 8 14.93 10.53 -3.62
N ASP A 9 14.67 11.64 -4.31
CA ASP A 9 15.39 12.91 -4.12
C ASP A 9 15.16 13.49 -2.70
N ALA A 10 16.19 14.14 -2.14
CA ALA A 10 16.14 14.73 -0.81
C ALA A 10 15.06 15.84 -0.66
N ASN A 11 14.73 16.56 -1.73
CA ASN A 11 13.67 17.55 -1.75
C ASN A 11 12.30 16.88 -1.78
N GLU A 12 12.16 15.82 -2.56
CA GLU A 12 10.94 15.01 -2.66
C GLU A 12 10.62 14.35 -1.31
N LEU A 13 11.64 13.86 -0.59
CA LEU A 13 11.49 13.30 0.77
C LEU A 13 10.85 14.30 1.74
N LYS A 14 11.18 15.59 1.62
CA LYS A 14 10.61 16.65 2.47
C LYS A 14 9.20 17.06 2.03
N THR A 15 8.99 17.20 0.72
CA THR A 15 7.74 17.71 0.16
C THR A 15 6.59 16.71 0.32
N GLU A 16 6.89 15.42 0.19
CA GLU A 16 5.87 14.36 0.30
C GLU A 16 5.75 13.75 1.72
N HIS A 17 6.34 14.41 2.72
CA HIS A 17 6.22 14.02 4.12
C HIS A 17 6.63 12.57 4.41
N PHE A 18 7.73 12.12 3.82
CA PHE A 18 8.32 10.84 4.17
C PHE A 18 9.01 10.92 5.54
N GLY A 19 8.50 10.19 6.54
CA GLY A 19 9.19 10.05 7.82
C GLY A 19 10.50 9.27 7.70
N THR A 20 11.37 9.33 8.71
CA THR A 20 12.57 8.46 8.80
C THR A 20 12.17 7.06 9.23
N VAL A 21 12.51 6.05 8.44
CA VAL A 21 12.34 4.63 8.79
C VAL A 21 13.64 3.91 8.49
N ASP A 22 14.24 3.30 9.51
CA ASP A 22 15.36 2.40 9.35
C ASP A 22 14.85 0.98 9.05
N GLY A 23 15.41 0.35 8.00
CA GLY A 23 15.14 -1.02 7.62
C GLY A 23 14.16 -1.19 6.44
N ARG A 24 14.25 -2.34 5.80
CA ARG A 24 13.33 -2.76 4.72
C ARG A 24 12.11 -3.44 5.36
N ARG A 25 10.93 -2.89 5.13
CA ARG A 25 9.66 -3.46 5.59
C ARG A 25 8.69 -3.58 4.43
N SER A 26 7.92 -4.65 4.44
CA SER A 26 6.78 -4.77 3.53
C SER A 26 5.53 -4.29 4.25
N ASP A 27 5.05 -3.12 3.86
CA ASP A 27 3.83 -2.53 4.45
C ASP A 27 2.54 -3.02 3.77
N THR A 28 2.67 -3.52 2.55
CA THR A 28 1.53 -4.01 1.76
C THR A 28 1.91 -5.34 1.12
N VAL A 29 1.16 -6.38 1.43
CA VAL A 29 1.27 -7.71 0.82
C VAL A 29 -0.05 -8.03 0.14
N MET A 30 0.00 -8.29 -1.17
CA MET A 30 -1.16 -8.67 -1.98
C MET A 30 -0.84 -9.92 -2.76
N ILE A 31 -1.81 -10.81 -2.86
CA ILE A 31 -1.78 -11.98 -3.75
C ILE A 31 -2.75 -11.68 -4.89
N LEU A 32 -2.23 -11.69 -6.10
CA LEU A 32 -3.00 -11.54 -7.32
C LEU A 32 -3.19 -12.92 -7.95
N HIS A 33 -4.43 -13.31 -8.18
CA HIS A 33 -4.78 -14.52 -8.90
C HIS A 33 -5.43 -14.15 -10.23
N VAL A 34 -4.82 -14.63 -11.33
CA VAL A 34 -5.34 -14.45 -12.68
C VAL A 34 -5.87 -15.79 -13.15
N ASP A 35 -7.18 -15.87 -13.37
CA ASP A 35 -7.84 -17.04 -13.94
C ASP A 35 -8.07 -16.82 -15.43
N ASN A 36 -7.24 -17.46 -16.25
CA ASN A 36 -7.33 -17.35 -17.72
C ASN A 36 -8.52 -18.13 -18.33
N VAL A 37 -9.17 -18.99 -17.55
CA VAL A 37 -10.35 -19.74 -18.01
C VAL A 37 -11.62 -18.95 -17.81
N LEU A 38 -11.73 -18.29 -16.64
CA LEU A 38 -12.87 -17.45 -16.30
C LEU A 38 -12.69 -15.99 -16.69
N ASP A 39 -11.53 -15.63 -17.23
CA ASP A 39 -11.14 -14.24 -17.55
C ASP A 39 -11.36 -13.28 -16.37
N THR A 40 -10.92 -13.72 -15.18
CA THR A 40 -11.10 -12.96 -13.94
C THR A 40 -9.78 -12.72 -13.22
N VAL A 41 -9.73 -11.61 -12.50
CA VAL A 41 -8.61 -11.25 -11.62
C VAL A 41 -9.16 -11.10 -10.20
N SER A 42 -8.53 -11.79 -9.26
CA SER A 42 -8.85 -11.69 -7.83
C SER A 42 -7.66 -11.15 -7.06
N VAL A 43 -7.92 -10.25 -6.12
CA VAL A 43 -6.89 -9.67 -5.25
C VAL A 43 -7.18 -10.02 -3.80
N LEU A 44 -6.20 -10.62 -3.13
CA LEU A 44 -6.24 -10.88 -1.69
C LEU A 44 -5.17 -10.02 -0.99
N SER A 45 -5.60 -9.07 -0.19
CA SER A 45 -4.69 -8.34 0.70
C SER A 45 -4.42 -9.14 1.96
N VAL A 46 -3.14 -9.33 2.28
CA VAL A 46 -2.71 -10.02 3.50
C VAL A 46 -2.22 -8.98 4.52
N PRO A 47 -2.86 -8.89 5.71
CA PRO A 47 -2.45 -7.93 6.72
C PRO A 47 -0.99 -8.15 7.14
N ARG A 48 -0.19 -7.11 7.10
CA ARG A 48 1.25 -7.15 7.44
C ARG A 48 1.53 -7.60 8.88
N ASP A 49 0.58 -7.35 9.80
CA ASP A 49 0.69 -7.67 11.23
C ASP A 49 0.11 -9.05 11.56
N LEU A 50 -0.24 -9.85 10.54
CA LEU A 50 -0.71 -11.22 10.72
C LEU A 50 0.39 -12.05 11.39
N TRP A 51 0.03 -12.72 12.50
CA TRP A 51 0.96 -13.49 13.33
C TRP A 51 1.05 -14.93 12.83
N LEU A 52 2.16 -15.28 12.22
CA LEU A 52 2.37 -16.54 11.51
C LEU A 52 3.65 -17.24 11.99
N GLU A 53 3.77 -18.52 11.67
CA GLU A 53 5.03 -19.24 11.74
C GLU A 53 5.89 -18.86 10.53
N ILE A 54 7.08 -18.28 10.79
CA ILE A 54 8.06 -17.94 9.76
C ILE A 54 9.06 -19.09 9.69
N PRO A 55 9.22 -19.77 8.56
CA PRO A 55 10.14 -20.89 8.39
C PRO A 55 11.55 -20.53 8.88
N ASP A 56 12.09 -21.37 9.74
CA ASP A 56 13.43 -21.24 10.35
C ASP A 56 13.61 -20.04 11.32
N HIS A 57 12.55 -19.23 11.56
CA HIS A 57 12.61 -18.01 12.39
C HIS A 57 11.56 -17.96 13.50
N GLY A 58 10.68 -18.99 13.61
CA GLY A 58 9.63 -19.07 14.60
C GLY A 58 8.48 -18.09 14.36
N ARG A 59 7.59 -17.89 15.34
CA ARG A 59 6.37 -17.10 15.17
C ARG A 59 6.64 -15.60 15.28
N ASN A 60 6.18 -14.86 14.26
CA ASN A 60 6.28 -13.39 14.21
C ASN A 60 5.22 -12.82 13.28
N ARG A 61 5.20 -11.49 13.13
CA ARG A 61 4.36 -10.79 12.16
C ARG A 61 4.85 -11.06 10.74
N LEU A 62 3.93 -11.12 9.79
CA LEU A 62 4.25 -11.36 8.38
C LEU A 62 5.28 -10.35 7.83
N ASN A 63 5.21 -9.08 8.23
CA ASN A 63 6.16 -8.06 7.77
C ASN A 63 7.61 -8.33 8.21
N ALA A 64 7.81 -9.09 9.30
CA ALA A 64 9.14 -9.50 9.73
C ALA A 64 9.76 -10.55 8.79
N ALA A 65 8.95 -11.39 8.14
CA ALA A 65 9.43 -12.38 7.18
C ALA A 65 10.21 -11.74 6.03
N TYR A 66 9.76 -10.56 5.57
CA TYR A 66 10.46 -9.80 4.52
C TYR A 66 11.87 -9.35 4.92
N SER A 67 12.11 -9.09 6.21
CA SER A 67 13.43 -8.70 6.71
C SER A 67 14.47 -9.84 6.61
N TYR A 68 13.99 -11.09 6.55
CA TYR A 68 14.83 -12.28 6.36
C TYR A 68 15.07 -12.62 4.90
N GLY A 69 14.26 -12.07 3.99
CA GLY A 69 14.35 -12.24 2.53
C GLY A 69 12.98 -12.39 1.86
N ALA A 70 12.94 -12.06 0.57
CA ALA A 70 11.72 -12.21 -0.22
C ALA A 70 11.26 -13.68 -0.33
N ASP A 71 12.20 -14.60 -0.43
CA ASP A 71 11.98 -16.05 -0.43
C ASP A 71 11.36 -16.54 0.86
N VAL A 72 11.81 -16.03 2.02
CA VAL A 72 11.24 -16.35 3.33
C VAL A 72 9.80 -15.84 3.42
N LEU A 73 9.52 -14.62 2.94
CA LEU A 73 8.16 -14.09 2.88
C LEU A 73 7.25 -14.97 2.00
N VAL A 74 7.71 -15.35 0.80
CA VAL A 74 6.96 -16.22 -0.11
C VAL A 74 6.67 -17.56 0.53
N ARG A 75 7.67 -18.24 1.11
CA ARG A 75 7.50 -19.51 1.83
C ARG A 75 6.52 -19.37 3.00
N THR A 76 6.63 -18.30 3.80
CA THR A 76 5.72 -18.05 4.91
C THR A 76 4.26 -18.00 4.44
N ILE A 77 3.99 -17.30 3.34
CA ILE A 77 2.65 -17.19 2.79
C ILE A 77 2.16 -18.54 2.26
N GLN A 78 2.99 -19.25 1.49
CA GLN A 78 2.64 -20.56 0.92
C GLN A 78 2.34 -21.59 2.03
N GLU A 79 3.20 -21.69 3.04
CA GLU A 79 3.04 -22.68 4.10
C GLU A 79 1.90 -22.32 5.07
N SER A 80 1.69 -21.03 5.36
CA SER A 80 0.66 -20.61 6.32
C SER A 80 -0.74 -20.51 5.72
N LEU A 81 -0.86 -20.13 4.44
CA LEU A 81 -2.16 -19.91 3.78
C LEU A 81 -2.52 -21.05 2.81
N GLY A 82 -1.59 -21.97 2.50
CA GLY A 82 -1.81 -23.03 1.54
C GLY A 82 -1.99 -22.54 0.10
N ILE A 83 -1.56 -21.32 -0.23
CA ILE A 83 -1.73 -20.71 -1.55
C ILE A 83 -0.43 -20.88 -2.36
N PRO A 84 -0.45 -21.59 -3.50
CA PRO A 84 0.72 -21.68 -4.36
C PRO A 84 1.02 -20.33 -5.01
N LEU A 85 2.27 -19.89 -4.93
CA LEU A 85 2.73 -18.63 -5.54
C LEU A 85 3.71 -18.94 -6.66
N ASN A 86 3.44 -18.44 -7.87
CA ASN A 86 4.25 -18.68 -9.06
C ASN A 86 5.24 -17.57 -9.35
N HIS A 87 4.92 -16.33 -8.99
CA HIS A 87 5.71 -15.14 -9.25
C HIS A 87 5.76 -14.26 -8.02
N TYR A 88 6.86 -13.52 -7.87
CA TYR A 88 7.04 -12.48 -6.87
C TYR A 88 7.34 -11.16 -7.57
N LEU A 89 6.65 -10.11 -7.17
CA LEU A 89 6.87 -8.74 -7.62
C LEU A 89 7.03 -7.83 -6.42
N GLU A 90 8.09 -7.05 -6.40
CA GLU A 90 8.30 -5.99 -5.41
C GLU A 90 8.14 -4.63 -6.07
N ILE A 91 7.33 -3.77 -5.44
CA ILE A 91 7.06 -2.41 -5.89
C ILE A 91 7.43 -1.48 -4.73
N ASP A 92 8.40 -0.63 -4.93
CA ASP A 92 8.75 0.47 -4.03
C ASP A 92 8.05 1.77 -4.46
N PHE A 93 8.29 2.87 -3.75
CA PHE A 93 7.63 4.15 -4.03
C PHE A 93 8.02 4.74 -5.39
N VAL A 94 9.25 4.52 -5.85
CA VAL A 94 9.71 5.00 -7.16
C VAL A 94 9.00 4.23 -8.26
N SER A 95 9.06 2.90 -8.22
CA SER A 95 8.40 2.03 -9.18
C SER A 95 6.88 2.25 -9.22
N PHE A 96 6.24 2.47 -8.05
CA PHE A 96 4.83 2.81 -7.98
C PHE A 96 4.52 4.09 -8.78
N LYS A 97 5.29 5.15 -8.56
CA LYS A 97 5.12 6.42 -9.28
C LYS A 97 5.33 6.28 -10.78
N GLU A 98 6.31 5.47 -11.18
CA GLU A 98 6.57 5.18 -12.60
C GLU A 98 5.41 4.44 -13.25
N ILE A 99 4.85 3.42 -12.57
CA ILE A 99 3.67 2.68 -13.04
C ILE A 99 2.48 3.61 -13.19
N VAL A 100 2.16 4.41 -12.17
CA VAL A 100 1.05 5.38 -12.23
C VAL A 100 1.25 6.39 -13.36
N SER A 101 2.49 6.87 -13.54
CA SER A 101 2.82 7.81 -14.63
C SER A 101 2.63 7.17 -16.00
N ALA A 102 3.03 5.91 -16.18
CA ALA A 102 2.87 5.18 -17.44
C ALA A 102 1.40 4.91 -17.79
N LEU A 103 0.54 4.76 -16.76
CA LEU A 103 -0.92 4.61 -16.92
C LEU A 103 -1.66 5.93 -17.16
N GLY A 104 -0.98 7.08 -17.01
CA GLY A 104 -1.59 8.40 -17.13
C GLY A 104 -2.33 8.88 -15.88
N GLY A 105 -2.19 8.18 -14.75
CA GLY A 105 -2.87 8.47 -13.49
C GLY A 105 -3.77 7.35 -13.01
N VAL A 106 -4.45 7.58 -11.88
CA VAL A 106 -5.45 6.66 -11.32
C VAL A 106 -6.72 7.43 -11.03
N ASP A 107 -7.85 6.97 -11.56
CA ASP A 107 -9.16 7.61 -11.35
C ASP A 107 -9.76 7.20 -10.01
N ILE A 108 -9.97 8.16 -9.13
CA ILE A 108 -10.58 7.95 -7.81
C ILE A 108 -11.72 8.96 -7.62
N CYS A 109 -12.87 8.45 -7.15
CA CYS A 109 -14.00 9.27 -6.78
C CYS A 109 -14.06 9.48 -5.26
N PHE A 110 -14.18 10.74 -4.84
CA PHE A 110 -14.31 11.14 -3.45
C PHE A 110 -15.73 11.64 -3.19
N GLU A 111 -16.40 11.05 -2.22
CA GLU A 111 -17.75 11.46 -1.81
C GLU A 111 -17.74 12.77 -1.03
N TYR A 112 -16.64 13.06 -0.33
CA TYR A 112 -16.43 14.24 0.50
C TYR A 112 -15.08 14.89 0.23
N PRO A 113 -14.91 16.20 0.53
CA PRO A 113 -13.58 16.77 0.62
C PRO A 113 -12.71 15.94 1.54
N SER A 114 -11.50 15.62 1.12
CA SER A 114 -10.66 14.63 1.80
C SER A 114 -9.22 15.12 1.94
N ARG A 115 -8.57 14.73 3.03
CA ARG A 115 -7.16 15.06 3.24
C ARG A 115 -6.45 14.03 4.11
N ASP A 116 -5.13 14.02 4.02
CA ASP A 116 -4.23 13.42 5.00
C ASP A 116 -2.97 14.28 5.08
N TYR A 117 -2.81 15.00 6.20
CA TYR A 117 -1.67 15.90 6.40
C TYR A 117 -0.32 15.17 6.55
N LYS A 118 -0.33 13.86 6.86
CA LYS A 118 0.89 13.04 6.95
C LYS A 118 1.43 12.62 5.59
N THR A 119 0.56 12.53 4.58
CA THR A 119 0.94 12.14 3.21
C THR A 119 0.83 13.28 2.21
N ALA A 120 0.43 14.48 2.67
CA ALA A 120 0.13 15.64 1.82
C ALA A 120 -1.01 15.41 0.82
N LEU A 121 -1.90 14.45 1.07
CA LEU A 121 -3.11 14.29 0.27
C LEU A 121 -4.08 15.44 0.56
N TYR A 122 -4.60 16.08 -0.50
CA TYR A 122 -5.62 17.10 -0.37
C TYR A 122 -6.57 17.11 -1.57
N VAL A 123 -7.84 16.86 -1.31
CA VAL A 123 -8.95 16.87 -2.28
C VAL A 123 -9.99 17.88 -1.77
N PRO A 124 -10.05 19.10 -2.34
CA PRO A 124 -10.84 20.20 -1.78
C PRO A 124 -12.36 20.05 -1.96
N THR A 125 -12.80 19.31 -2.98
CA THR A 125 -14.21 19.16 -3.30
C THR A 125 -14.56 17.71 -3.62
N PRO A 126 -15.82 17.27 -3.40
CA PRO A 126 -16.28 15.97 -3.88
C PRO A 126 -16.18 15.87 -5.40
N GLY A 127 -15.94 14.68 -5.92
CA GLY A 127 -15.85 14.43 -7.35
C GLY A 127 -14.88 13.31 -7.71
N CYS A 128 -14.80 12.98 -9.00
CA CYS A 128 -13.84 12.03 -9.52
C CYS A 128 -12.63 12.78 -10.08
N TYR A 129 -11.45 12.30 -9.72
CA TYR A 129 -10.16 12.90 -10.06
C TYR A 129 -9.23 11.85 -10.62
N THR A 130 -8.52 12.18 -11.69
CA THR A 130 -7.36 11.40 -12.12
C THR A 130 -6.16 11.85 -11.28
N LEU A 131 -5.83 11.06 -10.26
CA LEU A 131 -4.71 11.34 -9.38
C LEU A 131 -3.40 11.11 -10.13
N ASP A 132 -2.51 12.10 -10.07
CA ASP A 132 -1.14 11.94 -10.56
C ASP A 132 -0.32 10.97 -9.67
N LYS A 133 0.90 10.68 -10.09
CA LYS A 133 1.80 9.74 -9.39
C LYS A 133 2.03 10.08 -7.91
N SER A 134 2.11 11.38 -7.55
CA SER A 134 2.34 11.83 -6.18
C SER A 134 1.08 11.77 -5.35
N GLN A 135 -0.04 12.20 -5.90
CA GLN A 135 -1.36 12.13 -5.25
C GLN A 135 -1.82 10.68 -5.07
N ALA A 136 -1.62 9.82 -6.06
CA ALA A 136 -1.93 8.39 -5.97
C ALA A 136 -1.11 7.70 -4.88
N LEU A 137 0.19 8.01 -4.79
CA LEU A 137 1.05 7.50 -3.72
C LEU A 137 0.62 8.03 -2.34
N ALA A 138 0.28 9.32 -2.23
CA ALA A 138 -0.23 9.92 -1.00
C ALA A 138 -1.52 9.24 -0.55
N TYR A 139 -2.44 8.98 -1.48
CA TYR A 139 -3.70 8.27 -1.22
C TYR A 139 -3.48 6.83 -0.76
N ALA A 140 -2.64 6.06 -1.46
CA ALA A 140 -2.33 4.66 -1.11
C ALA A 140 -1.61 4.52 0.24
N ARG A 141 -0.86 5.55 0.68
CA ARG A 141 -0.14 5.57 1.96
C ARG A 141 -0.96 6.14 3.12
N SER A 142 -2.10 6.77 2.84
CA SER A 142 -2.88 7.51 3.84
C SER A 142 -3.35 6.59 4.98
N ARG A 143 -3.03 6.99 6.22
CA ARG A 143 -3.48 6.34 7.47
C ARG A 143 -4.27 7.28 8.35
N TYR A 144 -4.13 8.60 8.13
CA TYR A 144 -4.83 9.66 8.85
C TYR A 144 -5.79 10.36 7.90
N PHE A 145 -6.54 9.51 7.14
CA PHE A 145 -7.50 9.98 6.16
C PHE A 145 -8.67 10.65 6.85
N GLU A 146 -8.87 11.92 6.54
CA GLU A 146 -9.97 12.72 7.06
C GLU A 146 -10.92 13.09 5.92
N VAL A 147 -12.21 13.08 6.22
CA VAL A 147 -13.27 13.60 5.35
C VAL A 147 -13.95 14.79 6.00
N PHE A 148 -14.35 15.79 5.21
CA PHE A 148 -15.11 16.92 5.70
C PHE A 148 -16.61 16.62 5.55
N LYS A 149 -17.25 16.32 6.68
CA LYS A 149 -18.66 15.97 6.78
C LYS A 149 -19.32 16.70 7.95
N ASP A 150 -20.55 17.15 7.77
CA ASP A 150 -21.35 17.85 8.78
C ASP A 150 -20.65 19.09 9.37
N GLY A 151 -19.90 19.82 8.52
CA GLY A 151 -19.21 21.06 8.88
C GLY A 151 -17.89 20.85 9.64
N GLN A 152 -17.38 19.63 9.74
CA GLN A 152 -16.12 19.33 10.46
C GLN A 152 -15.29 18.23 9.77
N TRP A 153 -13.98 18.22 10.03
CA TRP A 153 -13.10 17.14 9.61
C TRP A 153 -13.23 15.95 10.56
N GLN A 154 -13.47 14.79 9.99
CA GLN A 154 -13.65 13.53 10.71
C GLN A 154 -12.60 12.53 10.24
N ILE A 155 -11.84 11.95 11.18
CA ILE A 155 -10.87 10.89 10.87
C ILE A 155 -11.60 9.59 10.59
N ASP A 156 -11.18 8.89 9.53
CA ASP A 156 -11.54 7.49 9.35
C ASP A 156 -10.84 6.63 10.42
N GLY A 157 -11.60 6.24 11.43
CA GLY A 157 -11.08 5.52 12.60
C GLY A 157 -10.59 4.09 12.32
N ARG A 158 -10.76 3.58 11.08
CA ARG A 158 -10.30 2.23 10.70
C ARG A 158 -8.82 2.16 10.32
N ALA A 159 -8.13 3.32 10.22
CA ALA A 159 -6.69 3.45 10.02
C ALA A 159 -6.10 2.51 8.94
N ASP A 160 -5.44 1.41 9.35
CA ASP A 160 -4.81 0.45 8.44
C ASP A 160 -5.80 -0.34 7.58
N LEU A 161 -7.00 -0.65 8.08
CA LEU A 161 -8.03 -1.36 7.29
C LEU A 161 -8.52 -0.50 6.13
N SER A 162 -8.79 0.78 6.38
CA SER A 162 -9.14 1.72 5.31
C SER A 162 -8.01 1.94 4.31
N ARG A 163 -6.76 1.87 4.75
CA ARG A 163 -5.61 1.89 3.84
C ARG A 163 -5.61 0.68 2.93
N ILE A 164 -5.86 -0.52 3.46
CA ILE A 164 -5.95 -1.75 2.67
C ILE A 164 -7.05 -1.64 1.60
N GLU A 165 -8.23 -1.15 1.97
CA GLU A 165 -9.33 -0.90 1.02
C GLU A 165 -8.95 0.08 -0.09
N ARG A 166 -8.21 1.16 0.24
CA ARG A 166 -7.73 2.14 -0.76
C ARG A 166 -6.63 1.61 -1.68
N GLN A 167 -5.98 0.52 -1.33
CA GLN A 167 -4.92 -0.12 -2.12
C GLN A 167 -5.45 -1.21 -3.07
N GLN A 168 -6.69 -1.62 -2.92
CA GLN A 168 -7.38 -2.56 -3.80
C GLN A 168 -8.11 -1.86 -4.94
#